data_4c038e0cf34844f4d9fd06c05b9a988e
#
_entry.id   4c038e0cf34844f4d9fd06c05b9a988e
#
_cell.length_a   1.000
_cell.length_b   1.000
_cell.length_c   1.000
_cell.angle_alpha   90.00
_cell.angle_beta   90.00
_cell.angle_gamma   90.00
#
_symmetry.space_group_name_H-M   'P 1'
#
loop_
_entity.id
_entity.type
_entity.pdbx_description
1 polymer ?
#
loop_
_entity_poly.entity_id
_entity_poly.type
_entity_poly.pdbx_seq_one_letter_code
_entity_poly.pdbx_strand_id
1 'polypeptide(L)'
;MYSMNRVLIKIWGLLCVLLMANDASAQRVMPVIKIYGDFFDEYTEGKIIVCDPDSLYPDTFNMLAKYRGGTSKNYEKKNYAVKLVDEFGLKLSASILGMRDDNSWILDAMAVDKARMRNRVAFDIWNAMDVKPYYYEREPKVRTGISGKFVELYLNDDYNGIYCLNEKLDRKQLKLKKIKDDVVRGVLYKGFDWNGTCFGDEPEPYSNDSSVYQGFETVYPDVKDNGKTEWEPLIEKEDFVVNSSEDVYAAEYAEHFDVPMLMYLHILINTIGAIDNRGKNQFFYIYDITENKKMSFAPWDMDSSFGRDWRSWVYEDSYDKLWFENHIITQINDVDSTFLNNVANLYFKLRKTLLANDSIKSRFDEYFKLFEETGAAKREYARWNGTDDIELNFEEEKEFIHQFIDIRMAFLDGYYGDYSGVRNIPSEISDGIVYDIFGRRVYNPQPGQIYIMNGRCVYFRK
;
A
#
# COMPACT_ATOMS: atom_id res chain seq x y z
N MET A 1 -68.02 20.55 4.48
CA MET A 1 -66.89 20.46 5.43
C MET A 1 -66.39 19.00 5.71
N TYR A 2 -67.22 17.96 5.53
CA TYR A 2 -66.79 16.56 5.82
C TYR A 2 -65.97 15.87 4.71
N SER A 3 -65.92 16.39 3.51
CA SER A 3 -65.21 15.74 2.38
C SER A 3 -63.72 16.16 2.28
N MET A 4 -63.39 17.36 2.76
CA MET A 4 -62.05 17.93 2.65
C MET A 4 -61.09 17.32 3.69
N ASN A 5 -61.57 16.94 4.88
CA ASN A 5 -60.72 16.31 5.91
C ASN A 5 -60.29 14.87 5.56
N ARG A 6 -61.08 14.12 4.79
CA ARG A 6 -60.71 12.76 4.37
C ARG A 6 -59.64 12.74 3.27
N VAL A 7 -59.55 13.80 2.44
CA VAL A 7 -58.52 13.94 1.42
C VAL A 7 -57.19 14.36 2.07
N LEU A 8 -57.23 15.28 3.04
CA LEU A 8 -56.04 15.71 3.79
C LEU A 8 -55.41 14.58 4.61
N ILE A 9 -56.23 13.73 5.26
CA ILE A 9 -55.73 12.57 6.03
C ILE A 9 -55.10 11.51 5.10
N LYS A 10 -55.64 11.32 3.89
CA LYS A 10 -55.03 10.41 2.89
C LYS A 10 -53.71 10.97 2.31
N ILE A 11 -53.63 12.28 2.08
CA ILE A 11 -52.39 12.93 1.60
C ILE A 11 -51.33 12.91 2.71
N TRP A 12 -51.67 13.14 3.98
CA TRP A 12 -50.73 13.02 5.10
C TRP A 12 -50.29 11.56 5.35
N GLY A 13 -51.17 10.60 5.21
CA GLY A 13 -50.85 9.17 5.29
C GLY A 13 -49.91 8.74 4.15
N LEU A 14 -50.12 9.24 2.93
CA LEU A 14 -49.26 8.94 1.80
C LEU A 14 -47.89 9.65 1.91
N LEU A 15 -47.86 10.88 2.47
CA LEU A 15 -46.63 11.60 2.73
C LEU A 15 -45.78 10.95 3.84
N CYS A 16 -46.42 10.46 4.89
CA CYS A 16 -45.75 9.71 5.96
C CYS A 16 -45.22 8.35 5.47
N VAL A 17 -45.92 7.66 4.58
CA VAL A 17 -45.42 6.42 3.96
C VAL A 17 -44.28 6.71 3.00
N LEU A 18 -44.31 7.83 2.26
CA LEU A 18 -43.19 8.26 1.40
C LEU A 18 -41.99 8.79 2.21
N LEU A 19 -42.22 9.38 3.38
CA LEU A 19 -41.14 9.80 4.29
C LEU A 19 -40.52 8.60 5.06
N MET A 20 -41.31 7.55 5.35
CA MET A 20 -40.75 6.31 5.90
C MET A 20 -40.09 5.41 4.87
N ALA A 21 -40.36 5.61 3.57
CA ALA A 21 -39.69 4.89 2.50
C ALA A 21 -38.30 5.50 2.13
N ASN A 22 -37.98 6.71 2.63
CA ASN A 22 -36.68 7.34 2.39
C ASN A 22 -35.60 7.03 3.43
N ASP A 23 -35.93 6.26 4.51
CA ASP A 23 -34.95 5.75 5.48
C ASP A 23 -34.59 4.26 5.25
N ALA A 24 -34.94 3.69 4.12
CA ALA A 24 -34.23 2.52 3.63
C ALA A 24 -32.86 3.02 3.19
N SER A 25 -31.92 3.17 4.12
CA SER A 25 -30.50 3.23 3.79
C SER A 25 -30.26 2.05 2.85
N ALA A 26 -29.93 2.34 1.60
CA ALA A 26 -29.64 1.29 0.63
C ALA A 26 -28.60 0.38 1.28
N GLN A 27 -28.95 -0.86 1.55
CA GLN A 27 -28.08 -1.80 2.21
C GLN A 27 -26.78 -1.83 1.40
N ARG A 28 -25.68 -1.46 2.04
CA ARG A 28 -24.37 -1.44 1.37
C ARG A 28 -24.06 -2.86 0.89
N VAL A 29 -23.70 -3.00 -0.37
CA VAL A 29 -23.41 -4.30 -1.00
C VAL A 29 -21.98 -4.26 -1.49
N MET A 30 -21.21 -5.30 -1.17
CA MET A 30 -19.87 -5.46 -1.69
C MET A 30 -19.92 -6.11 -3.09
N PRO A 31 -19.11 -5.68 -4.07
CA PRO A 31 -19.02 -6.34 -5.36
C PRO A 31 -18.66 -7.81 -5.19
N VAL A 32 -19.16 -8.65 -6.08
CA VAL A 32 -18.87 -10.09 -6.11
C VAL A 32 -18.10 -10.44 -7.37
N ILE A 33 -17.02 -11.18 -7.22
CA ILE A 33 -16.29 -11.80 -8.33
C ILE A 33 -16.45 -13.31 -8.22
N LYS A 34 -16.79 -13.94 -9.34
CA LYS A 34 -16.77 -15.41 -9.48
C LYS A 34 -15.72 -15.80 -10.50
N ILE A 35 -14.84 -16.71 -10.12
CA ILE A 35 -13.86 -17.29 -11.02
C ILE A 35 -14.13 -18.80 -11.16
N TYR A 36 -14.00 -19.29 -12.39
CA TYR A 36 -14.25 -20.69 -12.74
C TYR A 36 -13.03 -21.25 -13.45
N GLY A 37 -12.53 -22.37 -12.97
CA GLY A 37 -11.37 -23.08 -13.49
C GLY A 37 -10.56 -23.74 -12.39
N ASP A 38 -9.54 -24.49 -12.79
CA ASP A 38 -8.54 -25.08 -11.91
C ASP A 38 -7.24 -24.27 -12.07
N PHE A 39 -6.75 -23.67 -10.96
CA PHE A 39 -5.62 -22.76 -11.00
C PHE A 39 -4.43 -23.32 -10.25
N PHE A 40 -3.24 -23.09 -10.81
CA PHE A 40 -1.96 -23.59 -10.35
C PHE A 40 -0.89 -22.49 -10.42
N ASP A 41 0.37 -22.84 -10.35
CA ASP A 41 1.50 -21.91 -10.45
C ASP A 41 1.73 -21.37 -11.86
N GLU A 42 1.20 -22.06 -12.88
CA GLU A 42 1.20 -21.60 -14.26
C GLU A 42 -0.18 -21.08 -14.68
N TYR A 43 -0.21 -20.25 -15.71
CA TYR A 43 -1.46 -19.73 -16.23
C TYR A 43 -2.32 -20.83 -16.85
N THR A 44 -3.55 -20.95 -16.34
CA THR A 44 -4.59 -21.85 -16.87
C THR A 44 -5.80 -21.04 -17.32
N GLU A 45 -6.55 -21.60 -18.26
CA GLU A 45 -7.79 -20.99 -18.75
C GLU A 45 -8.90 -21.02 -17.71
N GLY A 46 -9.75 -20.00 -17.74
CA GLY A 46 -10.90 -19.89 -16.88
C GLY A 46 -11.84 -18.79 -17.31
N LYS A 47 -12.86 -18.55 -16.48
CA LYS A 47 -13.81 -17.46 -16.65
C LYS A 47 -13.87 -16.61 -15.40
N ILE A 48 -14.08 -15.32 -15.57
CA ILE A 48 -14.35 -14.37 -14.49
C ILE A 48 -15.69 -13.70 -14.76
N ILE A 49 -16.53 -13.64 -13.73
CA ILE A 49 -17.79 -12.89 -13.72
C ILE A 49 -17.68 -11.83 -12.64
N VAL A 50 -17.93 -10.58 -13.01
CA VAL A 50 -17.90 -9.42 -12.12
C VAL A 50 -19.33 -8.94 -11.92
N CYS A 51 -19.83 -9.05 -10.70
CA CYS A 51 -21.13 -8.52 -10.28
C CYS A 51 -20.89 -7.21 -9.55
N ASP A 52 -21.00 -6.11 -10.27
CA ASP A 52 -20.94 -4.75 -9.72
C ASP A 52 -22.35 -4.39 -9.19
N PRO A 53 -22.50 -4.00 -7.89
CA PRO A 53 -23.78 -3.58 -7.36
C PRO A 53 -24.42 -2.39 -8.10
N ASP A 54 -23.59 -1.55 -8.72
CA ASP A 54 -24.04 -0.37 -9.48
C ASP A 54 -24.39 -0.70 -10.93
N SER A 55 -24.21 -1.96 -11.38
CA SER A 55 -24.53 -2.43 -12.73
C SER A 55 -25.76 -3.32 -12.75
N LEU A 56 -26.59 -3.17 -13.81
CA LEU A 56 -27.77 -4.01 -14.02
C LEU A 56 -27.42 -5.45 -14.44
N TYR A 57 -26.28 -5.66 -15.03
CA TYR A 57 -25.83 -6.95 -15.55
C TYR A 57 -24.39 -7.21 -15.15
N PRO A 58 -24.03 -8.48 -14.86
CA PRO A 58 -22.65 -8.85 -14.59
C PRO A 58 -21.81 -8.81 -15.87
N ASP A 59 -20.58 -8.37 -15.76
CA ASP A 59 -19.58 -8.52 -16.82
C ASP A 59 -18.98 -9.91 -16.79
N THR A 60 -18.78 -10.51 -17.96
CA THR A 60 -18.19 -11.85 -18.09
C THR A 60 -17.03 -11.82 -19.08
N PHE A 61 -15.88 -12.36 -18.67
CA PHE A 61 -14.69 -12.42 -19.50
C PHE A 61 -14.08 -13.84 -19.46
N ASN A 62 -13.43 -14.23 -20.55
CA ASN A 62 -12.44 -15.29 -20.50
C ASN A 62 -11.16 -14.76 -19.85
N MET A 63 -10.47 -15.61 -19.13
CA MET A 63 -9.23 -15.23 -18.46
C MET A 63 -8.20 -16.36 -18.49
N LEU A 64 -6.96 -15.95 -18.30
CA LEU A 64 -5.90 -16.81 -17.81
C LEU A 64 -5.62 -16.43 -16.37
N ALA A 65 -5.56 -17.38 -15.46
CA ALA A 65 -5.21 -17.11 -14.09
C ALA A 65 -4.23 -18.13 -13.53
N LYS A 66 -3.46 -17.68 -12.51
CA LYS A 66 -2.50 -18.52 -11.78
C LYS A 66 -2.35 -18.06 -10.35
N TYR A 67 -1.85 -18.93 -9.48
CA TYR A 67 -1.39 -18.52 -8.18
C TYR A 67 -0.22 -17.54 -8.30
N ARG A 68 -0.18 -16.56 -7.39
CA ARG A 68 0.90 -15.56 -7.35
C ARG A 68 1.41 -15.35 -5.94
N GLY A 69 2.60 -14.74 -5.88
CA GLY A 69 3.31 -14.41 -4.64
C GLY A 69 4.59 -15.22 -4.48
N GLY A 70 5.39 -14.87 -3.52
CA GLY A 70 6.51 -15.65 -3.01
C GLY A 70 6.01 -16.58 -1.90
N THR A 71 6.26 -16.21 -0.64
CA THR A 71 5.80 -16.93 0.55
C THR A 71 4.27 -17.06 0.63
N SER A 72 3.52 -16.08 0.12
CA SER A 72 2.06 -16.09 0.12
C SER A 72 1.41 -17.23 -0.67
N LYS A 73 2.16 -17.91 -1.54
CA LYS A 73 1.69 -19.16 -2.20
C LYS A 73 1.54 -20.33 -1.23
N ASN A 74 2.18 -20.27 -0.07
CA ASN A 74 2.12 -21.35 0.92
C ASN A 74 0.82 -21.33 1.73
N TYR A 75 0.13 -20.18 1.82
CA TYR A 75 -1.15 -20.07 2.52
C TYR A 75 -2.27 -20.79 1.76
N GLU A 76 -3.26 -21.31 2.48
CA GLU A 76 -4.42 -21.96 1.86
C GLU A 76 -5.27 -20.99 1.05
N LYS A 77 -5.44 -19.75 1.56
CA LYS A 77 -6.13 -18.68 0.85
C LYS A 77 -5.23 -18.08 -0.21
N LYS A 78 -5.39 -18.47 -1.47
CA LYS A 78 -4.48 -18.15 -2.59
C LYS A 78 -4.71 -16.76 -3.18
N ASN A 79 -3.63 -16.09 -3.52
CA ASN A 79 -3.63 -14.92 -4.41
C ASN A 79 -3.69 -15.37 -5.88
N TYR A 80 -4.37 -14.58 -6.73
CA TYR A 80 -4.43 -14.88 -8.16
C TYR A 80 -3.90 -13.70 -8.99
N ALA A 81 -3.07 -14.04 -10.00
CA ALA A 81 -2.79 -13.15 -11.12
C ALA A 81 -3.77 -13.48 -12.23
N VAL A 82 -4.51 -12.49 -12.70
CA VAL A 82 -5.56 -12.63 -13.71
C VAL A 82 -5.16 -11.86 -14.97
N LYS A 83 -5.30 -12.47 -16.14
CA LYS A 83 -5.17 -11.83 -17.45
C LYS A 83 -6.46 -12.04 -18.23
N LEU A 84 -7.14 -10.95 -18.59
CA LEU A 84 -8.32 -11.02 -19.44
C LEU A 84 -7.88 -11.33 -20.88
N VAL A 85 -8.63 -12.22 -21.53
CA VAL A 85 -8.41 -12.63 -22.91
C VAL A 85 -9.73 -12.67 -23.69
N ASP A 86 -9.65 -12.50 -25.01
CA ASP A 86 -10.78 -12.68 -25.91
C ASP A 86 -11.02 -14.17 -26.21
N GLU A 87 -11.94 -14.46 -27.10
CA GLU A 87 -12.28 -15.82 -27.55
C GLU A 87 -11.14 -16.55 -28.27
N PHE A 88 -10.12 -15.82 -28.72
CA PHE A 88 -8.93 -16.36 -29.39
C PHE A 88 -7.72 -16.46 -28.45
N GLY A 89 -7.88 -16.13 -27.14
CA GLY A 89 -6.79 -16.10 -26.17
C GLY A 89 -5.88 -14.88 -26.28
N LEU A 90 -6.27 -13.84 -27.05
CA LEU A 90 -5.53 -12.59 -27.18
C LEU A 90 -5.88 -11.64 -26.05
N LYS A 91 -4.98 -10.71 -25.75
CA LYS A 91 -5.17 -9.71 -24.67
C LYS A 91 -6.46 -8.91 -24.86
N LEU A 92 -7.34 -8.96 -23.89
CA LEU A 92 -8.55 -8.16 -23.79
C LEU A 92 -8.40 -7.16 -22.66
N SER A 93 -8.52 -5.85 -22.92
CA SER A 93 -8.55 -4.83 -21.87
C SER A 93 -9.99 -4.46 -21.53
N ALA A 94 -10.27 -4.32 -20.25
CA ALA A 94 -11.56 -3.85 -19.74
C ALA A 94 -11.36 -3.04 -18.43
N SER A 95 -12.26 -2.08 -18.21
CA SER A 95 -12.39 -1.43 -16.91
C SER A 95 -13.22 -2.31 -15.99
N ILE A 96 -12.70 -2.68 -14.83
CA ILE A 96 -13.43 -3.48 -13.84
C ILE A 96 -13.69 -2.60 -12.62
N LEU A 97 -14.94 -2.55 -12.14
CA LEU A 97 -15.39 -1.77 -10.97
C LEU A 97 -14.93 -0.31 -11.02
N GLY A 98 -14.96 0.32 -12.20
CA GLY A 98 -14.57 1.71 -12.42
C GLY A 98 -13.07 2.00 -12.34
N MET A 99 -12.22 0.98 -12.22
CA MET A 99 -10.77 1.13 -12.28
C MET A 99 -10.27 1.25 -13.73
N ARG A 100 -8.96 1.43 -13.93
CA ARG A 100 -8.38 1.66 -15.26
C ARG A 100 -8.72 0.53 -16.24
N ASP A 101 -8.71 0.85 -17.53
CA ASP A 101 -8.80 -0.13 -18.61
C ASP A 101 -7.49 -0.89 -18.74
N ASP A 102 -7.49 -2.19 -18.37
CA ASP A 102 -6.34 -3.08 -18.45
C ASP A 102 -6.75 -4.54 -18.65
N ASN A 103 -5.79 -5.37 -19.08
CA ASN A 103 -5.98 -6.81 -19.16
C ASN A 103 -5.42 -7.56 -17.95
N SER A 104 -4.65 -6.93 -17.07
CA SER A 104 -3.93 -7.59 -15.98
C SER A 104 -4.38 -7.11 -14.62
N TRP A 105 -4.87 -8.03 -13.80
CA TRP A 105 -5.45 -7.78 -12.50
C TRP A 105 -4.87 -8.70 -11.44
N ILE A 106 -5.01 -8.33 -10.18
CA ILE A 106 -4.58 -9.11 -9.02
C ILE A 106 -5.80 -9.29 -8.10
N LEU A 107 -6.14 -10.54 -7.79
CA LEU A 107 -7.01 -10.86 -6.66
C LEU A 107 -6.10 -11.16 -5.46
N ASP A 108 -6.00 -10.19 -4.59
CA ASP A 108 -5.17 -10.25 -3.37
C ASP A 108 -6.01 -10.85 -2.23
N ALA A 109 -5.57 -12.00 -1.74
CA ALA A 109 -6.25 -12.74 -0.67
C ALA A 109 -6.03 -12.12 0.71
N MET A 110 -4.95 -11.34 0.86
CA MET A 110 -4.55 -10.74 2.14
C MET A 110 -4.50 -11.78 3.28
N ALA A 111 -4.03 -13.00 2.95
CA ALA A 111 -4.14 -14.17 3.83
C ALA A 111 -3.45 -13.95 5.18
N VAL A 112 -2.28 -13.32 5.18
CA VAL A 112 -1.50 -13.03 6.40
C VAL A 112 -2.07 -11.87 7.22
N ASP A 113 -2.82 -10.97 6.61
CA ASP A 113 -3.34 -9.77 7.28
C ASP A 113 -4.64 -10.06 8.06
N LYS A 114 -4.59 -10.00 9.38
CA LYS A 114 -5.76 -10.19 10.25
C LYS A 114 -6.88 -9.19 10.01
N ALA A 115 -6.55 -7.97 9.53
CA ALA A 115 -7.53 -6.96 9.16
C ALA A 115 -8.06 -7.12 7.72
N ARG A 116 -7.38 -7.87 6.85
CA ARG A 116 -7.69 -8.01 5.42
C ARG A 116 -7.65 -6.68 4.63
N MET A 117 -6.91 -5.65 5.12
CA MET A 117 -6.96 -4.33 4.47
C MET A 117 -5.67 -3.49 4.59
N ARG A 118 -4.64 -3.92 5.33
CA ARG A 118 -3.42 -3.12 5.55
C ARG A 118 -2.78 -2.64 4.27
N ASN A 119 -2.53 -3.56 3.34
CA ASN A 119 -1.97 -3.25 2.03
C ASN A 119 -2.83 -2.22 1.27
N ARG A 120 -4.16 -2.38 1.29
CA ARG A 120 -5.07 -1.44 0.61
C ARG A 120 -5.05 -0.06 1.26
N VAL A 121 -5.14 0.03 2.58
CA VAL A 121 -5.09 1.31 3.30
C VAL A 121 -3.76 2.01 3.08
N ALA A 122 -2.64 1.28 3.07
CA ALA A 122 -1.32 1.84 2.76
C ALA A 122 -1.28 2.47 1.35
N PHE A 123 -1.85 1.79 0.34
CA PHE A 123 -1.98 2.37 -1.01
C PHE A 123 -2.96 3.53 -1.06
N ASP A 124 -4.02 3.55 -0.26
CA ASP A 124 -4.94 4.70 -0.20
C ASP A 124 -4.25 5.94 0.37
N ILE A 125 -3.37 5.76 1.37
CA ILE A 125 -2.54 6.84 1.89
C ILE A 125 -1.56 7.32 0.81
N TRP A 126 -0.84 6.42 0.14
CA TRP A 126 0.09 6.77 -0.94
C TRP A 126 -0.59 7.53 -2.08
N ASN A 127 -1.74 7.01 -2.54
CA ASN A 127 -2.50 7.66 -3.62
C ASN A 127 -2.98 9.05 -3.20
N ALA A 128 -3.37 9.24 -1.94
CA ALA A 128 -3.81 10.52 -1.40
C ALA A 128 -2.65 11.52 -1.18
N MET A 129 -1.40 11.05 -1.06
CA MET A 129 -0.21 11.92 -1.08
C MET A 129 -0.01 12.58 -2.44
N ASP A 130 -0.60 12.05 -3.50
CA ASP A 130 -0.56 12.56 -4.89
C ASP A 130 0.88 12.79 -5.39
N VAL A 131 1.75 11.80 -5.14
CA VAL A 131 3.18 11.89 -5.42
C VAL A 131 3.45 11.94 -6.91
N LYS A 132 4.17 12.97 -7.35
CA LYS A 132 4.48 13.21 -8.77
C LYS A 132 5.93 12.86 -9.05
N PRO A 133 6.23 12.00 -10.04
CA PRO A 133 7.61 11.76 -10.47
C PRO A 133 8.16 12.95 -11.25
N TYR A 134 9.49 13.06 -11.35
CA TYR A 134 10.18 14.18 -12.02
C TYR A 134 9.72 14.47 -13.45
N TYR A 135 9.15 13.47 -14.14
CA TYR A 135 8.66 13.61 -15.52
C TYR A 135 7.15 13.89 -15.60
N TYR A 136 6.47 14.22 -14.50
CA TYR A 136 5.02 14.43 -14.42
C TYR A 136 4.50 15.43 -15.47
N GLU A 137 5.21 16.53 -15.69
CA GLU A 137 4.79 17.56 -16.66
C GLU A 137 4.68 17.01 -18.10
N ARG A 138 5.45 15.97 -18.44
CA ARG A 138 5.41 15.29 -19.73
C ARG A 138 4.36 14.18 -19.79
N GLU A 139 4.03 13.60 -18.67
CA GLU A 139 3.09 12.48 -18.54
C GLU A 139 2.09 12.74 -17.38
N PRO A 140 1.17 13.72 -17.53
CA PRO A 140 0.30 14.13 -16.41
C PRO A 140 -0.75 13.10 -16.00
N LYS A 141 -0.87 11.99 -16.73
CA LYS A 141 -1.72 10.82 -16.39
C LYS A 141 -0.95 9.71 -15.68
N VAL A 142 0.31 9.94 -15.31
CA VAL A 142 1.08 8.98 -14.54
C VAL A 142 0.48 8.78 -13.14
N ARG A 143 0.44 7.54 -12.69
CA ARG A 143 0.07 7.18 -11.31
C ARG A 143 1.13 6.26 -10.74
N THR A 144 1.59 6.58 -9.54
CA THR A 144 2.71 5.89 -8.86
C THR A 144 2.23 4.88 -7.82
N GLY A 145 0.93 4.84 -7.54
CA GLY A 145 0.27 3.84 -6.71
C GLY A 145 -0.84 3.12 -7.45
N ILE A 146 -1.39 2.07 -6.86
CA ILE A 146 -2.45 1.25 -7.46
C ILE A 146 -3.81 1.51 -6.81
N SER A 147 -4.87 1.43 -7.61
CA SER A 147 -6.25 1.36 -7.11
C SER A 147 -6.63 -0.09 -6.83
N GLY A 148 -7.55 -0.28 -5.90
CA GLY A 148 -8.11 -1.59 -5.59
C GLY A 148 -9.54 -1.46 -5.04
N LYS A 149 -10.30 -2.53 -5.16
CA LYS A 149 -11.68 -2.64 -4.66
C LYS A 149 -11.85 -3.93 -3.90
N PHE A 150 -12.41 -3.84 -2.69
CA PHE A 150 -12.80 -5.05 -1.97
C PHE A 150 -13.96 -5.74 -2.66
N VAL A 151 -13.86 -7.05 -2.74
CA VAL A 151 -14.83 -7.92 -3.38
C VAL A 151 -15.02 -9.19 -2.54
N GLU A 152 -16.15 -9.84 -2.66
CA GLU A 152 -16.30 -11.22 -2.22
C GLU A 152 -16.00 -12.16 -3.40
N LEU A 153 -15.06 -13.08 -3.20
CA LEU A 153 -14.66 -14.03 -4.22
C LEU A 153 -15.37 -15.36 -4.06
N TYR A 154 -15.84 -15.91 -5.16
CA TYR A 154 -16.29 -17.30 -5.29
C TYR A 154 -15.40 -18.03 -6.29
N LEU A 155 -14.93 -19.21 -5.91
CA LEU A 155 -14.16 -20.12 -6.76
C LEU A 155 -15.04 -21.33 -7.08
N ASN A 156 -15.41 -21.52 -8.35
CA ASN A 156 -16.30 -22.60 -8.79
C ASN A 156 -17.61 -22.66 -7.99
N ASP A 157 -18.21 -21.47 -7.73
CA ASP A 157 -19.38 -21.22 -6.89
C ASP A 157 -19.22 -21.43 -5.37
N ASP A 158 -18.06 -21.88 -4.90
CA ASP A 158 -17.75 -21.96 -3.48
C ASP A 158 -17.26 -20.61 -2.96
N TYR A 159 -17.80 -20.14 -1.84
CA TYR A 159 -17.37 -18.89 -1.21
C TYR A 159 -15.91 -18.97 -0.78
N ASN A 160 -15.09 -18.06 -1.29
CA ASN A 160 -13.65 -18.06 -1.05
C ASN A 160 -13.15 -16.85 -0.21
N GLY A 161 -14.08 -15.98 0.21
CA GLY A 161 -13.77 -14.92 1.18
C GLY A 161 -13.65 -13.51 0.60
N ILE A 162 -13.18 -12.61 1.47
CA ILE A 162 -12.87 -11.21 1.11
C ILE A 162 -11.55 -11.16 0.36
N TYR A 163 -11.56 -10.51 -0.80
CA TYR A 163 -10.37 -10.24 -1.63
C TYR A 163 -10.29 -8.75 -1.95
N CYS A 164 -9.10 -8.27 -2.29
CA CYS A 164 -8.95 -6.97 -2.94
C CYS A 164 -8.61 -7.20 -4.41
N LEU A 165 -9.50 -6.75 -5.31
CA LEU A 165 -9.16 -6.68 -6.73
C LEU A 165 -8.29 -5.44 -6.95
N ASN A 166 -7.03 -5.64 -7.29
CA ASN A 166 -6.04 -4.60 -7.45
C ASN A 166 -5.59 -4.45 -8.91
N GLU A 167 -5.29 -3.20 -9.30
CA GLU A 167 -4.49 -2.90 -10.47
C GLU A 167 -3.06 -3.45 -10.29
N LYS A 168 -2.34 -3.62 -11.39
CA LYS A 168 -0.92 -3.96 -11.37
C LYS A 168 -0.09 -2.69 -11.61
N LEU A 169 0.91 -2.42 -10.78
CA LEU A 169 1.89 -1.40 -11.11
C LEU A 169 2.77 -1.91 -12.27
N ASP A 170 2.72 -1.21 -13.37
CA ASP A 170 3.40 -1.60 -14.61
C ASP A 170 3.87 -0.39 -15.44
N ARG A 171 4.60 -0.68 -16.51
CA ARG A 171 5.06 0.33 -17.46
C ARG A 171 3.94 1.27 -17.95
N LYS A 172 2.72 0.75 -18.20
CA LYS A 172 1.60 1.54 -18.73
C LYS A 172 1.12 2.57 -17.71
N GLN A 173 1.01 2.18 -16.44
CA GLN A 173 0.59 3.06 -15.36
C GLN A 173 1.63 4.13 -15.07
N LEU A 174 2.91 3.74 -15.03
CA LEU A 174 4.04 4.64 -14.85
C LEU A 174 4.39 5.44 -16.12
N LYS A 175 3.72 5.21 -17.25
CA LYS A 175 3.97 5.90 -18.53
C LYS A 175 5.42 5.78 -19.03
N LEU A 176 6.16 4.75 -18.60
CA LEU A 176 7.55 4.57 -19.05
C LEU A 176 7.61 4.34 -20.55
N LYS A 177 8.67 4.83 -21.18
CA LYS A 177 8.86 4.74 -22.63
C LYS A 177 8.99 3.28 -23.06
N LYS A 178 8.38 2.97 -24.20
CA LYS A 178 8.46 1.63 -24.81
C LYS A 178 9.84 1.42 -25.46
N ILE A 179 10.20 0.18 -25.62
CA ILE A 179 11.26 -0.21 -26.57
C ILE A 179 10.90 0.36 -27.94
N LYS A 180 11.87 0.98 -28.59
CA LYS A 180 11.74 1.52 -29.93
C LYS A 180 13.00 1.22 -30.72
N ASP A 181 12.83 0.72 -31.95
CA ASP A 181 13.95 0.37 -32.86
C ASP A 181 15.00 -0.52 -32.13
N ASP A 182 14.50 -1.49 -31.36
CA ASP A 182 15.29 -2.43 -30.55
C ASP A 182 16.09 -1.78 -29.39
N VAL A 183 15.88 -0.49 -29.12
CA VAL A 183 16.49 0.25 -28.02
C VAL A 183 15.55 0.25 -26.81
N VAL A 184 16.05 -0.23 -25.66
CA VAL A 184 15.36 -0.09 -24.38
C VAL A 184 15.36 1.37 -23.99
N ARG A 185 14.20 1.88 -23.55
CA ARG A 185 14.06 3.28 -23.14
C ARG A 185 13.59 3.39 -21.70
N GLY A 186 12.43 2.86 -21.35
CA GLY A 186 11.97 2.82 -19.97
C GLY A 186 12.40 1.53 -19.29
N VAL A 187 12.69 1.58 -17.99
CA VAL A 187 12.99 0.39 -17.18
C VAL A 187 12.19 0.40 -15.89
N LEU A 188 11.80 -0.79 -15.43
CA LEU A 188 11.08 -1.01 -14.19
C LEU A 188 11.61 -2.28 -13.53
N TYR A 189 12.17 -2.11 -12.35
CA TYR A 189 12.68 -3.18 -11.50
C TYR A 189 11.83 -3.29 -10.24
N LYS A 190 11.75 -4.48 -9.66
CA LYS A 190 11.13 -4.72 -8.37
C LYS A 190 12.15 -5.32 -7.40
N GLY A 191 12.29 -4.72 -6.25
CA GLY A 191 13.09 -5.26 -5.16
C GLY A 191 12.33 -6.40 -4.47
N PHE A 192 12.95 -7.58 -4.39
CA PHE A 192 12.36 -8.76 -3.75
C PHE A 192 13.21 -9.35 -2.62
N ASP A 193 14.47 -8.95 -2.51
CA ASP A 193 15.39 -9.38 -1.47
C ASP A 193 16.06 -8.19 -0.77
N TRP A 194 16.48 -8.37 0.48
CA TRP A 194 17.01 -7.35 1.37
C TRP A 194 18.39 -6.84 0.95
N ASN A 195 19.28 -7.74 0.54
CA ASN A 195 20.69 -7.40 0.36
C ASN A 195 20.87 -6.38 -0.76
N GLY A 196 20.73 -6.78 -1.99
CA GLY A 196 20.96 -5.89 -3.13
C GLY A 196 20.03 -4.66 -3.12
N THR A 197 18.76 -4.83 -2.76
CA THR A 197 17.75 -3.75 -2.83
C THR A 197 17.94 -2.65 -1.78
N CYS A 198 18.83 -2.82 -0.81
CA CYS A 198 19.24 -1.77 0.10
C CYS A 198 20.29 -0.82 -0.49
N PHE A 199 20.85 -1.09 -1.67
CA PHE A 199 21.90 -0.31 -2.32
C PHE A 199 23.17 -0.19 -1.47
N GLY A 200 23.53 -1.26 -0.75
CA GLY A 200 24.69 -1.29 0.14
C GLY A 200 25.81 -2.24 -0.29
N ASP A 201 25.52 -3.07 -1.29
CA ASP A 201 26.46 -4.06 -1.79
C ASP A 201 27.21 -3.56 -3.04
N GLU A 202 28.42 -4.05 -3.23
CA GLU A 202 29.19 -3.79 -4.45
C GLU A 202 28.48 -4.38 -5.67
N PRO A 203 28.47 -3.67 -6.82
CA PRO A 203 27.92 -4.23 -8.05
C PRO A 203 28.62 -5.52 -8.47
N GLU A 204 27.83 -6.52 -8.87
CA GLU A 204 28.31 -7.79 -9.38
C GLU A 204 28.22 -7.88 -10.91
N PRO A 205 28.92 -8.84 -11.55
CA PRO A 205 28.75 -9.13 -12.97
C PRO A 205 27.30 -9.51 -13.30
N TYR A 206 26.75 -8.97 -14.38
CA TYR A 206 25.37 -9.15 -14.80
C TYR A 206 25.20 -9.65 -16.23
N SER A 207 24.00 -10.09 -16.57
CA SER A 207 23.59 -10.41 -17.93
C SER A 207 22.19 -9.86 -18.19
N ASN A 208 22.02 -9.17 -19.30
CA ASN A 208 20.69 -8.69 -19.75
C ASN A 208 19.74 -9.81 -20.23
N ASP A 209 20.23 -11.05 -20.28
CA ASP A 209 19.41 -12.26 -20.51
C ASP A 209 18.81 -12.83 -19.21
N SER A 210 19.23 -12.31 -18.04
CA SER A 210 18.73 -12.70 -16.73
C SER A 210 17.56 -11.81 -16.30
N SER A 211 16.49 -12.41 -15.79
CA SER A 211 15.36 -11.69 -15.21
C SER A 211 15.61 -11.24 -13.76
N VAL A 212 16.72 -11.62 -13.15
CA VAL A 212 17.08 -11.30 -11.77
C VAL A 212 18.53 -10.85 -11.66
N TYR A 213 18.80 -9.92 -10.72
CA TYR A 213 20.09 -9.39 -10.38
C TYR A 213 20.08 -8.90 -8.92
N GLN A 214 20.99 -9.38 -8.07
CA GLN A 214 21.22 -8.93 -6.67
C GLN A 214 19.97 -8.52 -5.87
N GLY A 215 18.95 -9.36 -5.83
CA GLY A 215 17.71 -9.07 -5.09
C GLY A 215 16.68 -8.22 -5.85
N PHE A 216 16.94 -7.87 -7.12
CA PHE A 216 16.00 -7.24 -8.03
C PHE A 216 15.47 -8.23 -9.06
N GLU A 217 14.20 -8.08 -9.43
CA GLU A 217 13.60 -8.72 -10.60
C GLU A 217 13.18 -7.66 -11.63
N THR A 218 13.34 -7.98 -12.91
CA THR A 218 12.86 -7.09 -13.98
C THR A 218 11.35 -7.24 -14.17
N VAL A 219 10.66 -6.11 -14.28
CA VAL A 219 9.24 -6.05 -14.61
C VAL A 219 9.05 -5.47 -16.02
N TYR A 220 9.95 -4.58 -16.43
CA TYR A 220 9.99 -4.06 -17.79
C TYR A 220 11.39 -3.53 -18.14
N PRO A 221 11.94 -3.91 -19.29
CA PRO A 221 11.48 -4.97 -20.17
C PRO A 221 11.54 -6.33 -19.49
N ASP A 222 10.50 -7.14 -19.64
CA ASP A 222 10.52 -8.52 -19.18
C ASP A 222 11.30 -9.37 -20.19
N VAL A 223 12.29 -10.14 -19.72
CA VAL A 223 13.13 -11.03 -20.57
C VAL A 223 12.26 -12.01 -21.35
N LYS A 224 11.20 -12.58 -20.76
CA LYS A 224 10.30 -13.53 -21.42
C LYS A 224 9.52 -12.91 -22.58
N ASP A 225 9.11 -11.66 -22.43
CA ASP A 225 8.28 -10.95 -23.42
C ASP A 225 9.15 -10.25 -24.49
N ASN A 226 10.37 -9.84 -24.15
CA ASN A 226 11.20 -8.96 -24.96
C ASN A 226 12.56 -9.57 -25.35
N GLY A 227 12.88 -10.76 -24.83
CA GLY A 227 14.16 -11.44 -25.07
C GLY A 227 15.36 -10.92 -24.30
N LYS A 228 15.22 -9.75 -23.70
CA LYS A 228 16.26 -9.08 -22.89
C LYS A 228 15.67 -8.09 -21.90
N THR A 229 16.47 -7.71 -20.92
CA THR A 229 16.23 -6.54 -20.05
C THR A 229 17.40 -5.55 -20.19
N GLU A 230 17.47 -4.56 -19.31
CA GLU A 230 18.57 -3.61 -19.22
C GLU A 230 18.91 -3.37 -17.75
N TRP A 231 20.05 -3.88 -17.29
CA TRP A 231 20.49 -3.76 -15.90
C TRP A 231 21.45 -2.60 -15.65
N GLU A 232 22.19 -2.17 -16.66
CA GLU A 232 23.21 -1.13 -16.51
C GLU A 232 22.72 0.12 -15.77
N PRO A 233 21.50 0.67 -16.05
CA PRO A 233 21.02 1.84 -15.31
C PRO A 233 20.84 1.61 -13.81
N LEU A 234 20.49 0.39 -13.37
CA LEU A 234 20.42 0.04 -11.96
C LEU A 234 21.82 -0.06 -11.34
N ILE A 235 22.72 -0.76 -12.04
CA ILE A 235 24.10 -0.98 -11.59
C ILE A 235 24.85 0.34 -11.45
N GLU A 236 24.67 1.28 -12.38
CA GLU A 236 25.19 2.64 -12.24
C GLU A 236 24.71 3.34 -10.97
N LYS A 237 23.48 3.04 -10.48
CA LYS A 237 22.98 3.60 -9.22
C LYS A 237 23.60 2.93 -8.00
N GLU A 238 23.78 1.61 -8.04
CA GLU A 238 24.49 0.88 -6.99
C GLU A 238 25.92 1.35 -6.86
N ASP A 239 26.66 1.41 -8.00
CA ASP A 239 28.03 1.91 -8.05
C ASP A 239 28.14 3.34 -7.52
N PHE A 240 27.22 4.21 -7.93
CA PHE A 240 27.16 5.59 -7.44
C PHE A 240 26.94 5.66 -5.93
N VAL A 241 26.04 4.84 -5.36
CA VAL A 241 25.79 4.84 -3.92
C VAL A 241 26.97 4.31 -3.12
N VAL A 242 27.59 3.23 -3.60
CA VAL A 242 28.64 2.51 -2.85
C VAL A 242 30.03 3.15 -3.04
N ASN A 243 30.36 3.61 -4.25
CA ASN A 243 31.71 3.97 -4.62
C ASN A 243 31.98 5.47 -4.80
N SER A 244 30.95 6.34 -4.76
CA SER A 244 31.17 7.78 -4.84
C SER A 244 31.82 8.34 -3.58
N SER A 245 32.71 9.29 -3.73
CA SER A 245 33.15 10.10 -2.59
C SER A 245 32.05 11.00 -2.09
N GLU A 246 32.11 11.43 -0.83
CA GLU A 246 31.12 12.33 -0.23
C GLU A 246 30.88 13.59 -1.06
N ASP A 247 31.95 14.20 -1.60
CA ASP A 247 31.86 15.42 -2.42
C ASP A 247 31.10 15.15 -3.74
N VAL A 248 31.36 14.03 -4.41
CA VAL A 248 30.67 13.63 -5.65
C VAL A 248 29.21 13.30 -5.34
N TYR A 249 28.98 12.53 -4.29
CA TYR A 249 27.62 12.16 -3.89
C TYR A 249 26.79 13.40 -3.55
N ALA A 250 27.33 14.33 -2.77
CA ALA A 250 26.69 15.60 -2.42
C ALA A 250 26.34 16.45 -3.66
N ALA A 251 27.18 16.44 -4.67
CA ALA A 251 26.98 17.24 -5.88
C ALA A 251 25.94 16.62 -6.83
N GLU A 252 25.80 15.28 -6.87
CA GLU A 252 25.12 14.59 -7.96
C GLU A 252 23.89 13.75 -7.54
N TYR A 253 23.67 13.45 -6.25
CA TYR A 253 22.56 12.56 -5.84
C TYR A 253 21.19 12.99 -6.38
N ALA A 254 20.94 14.29 -6.51
CA ALA A 254 19.67 14.82 -7.03
C ALA A 254 19.53 14.63 -8.57
N GLU A 255 20.63 14.35 -9.29
CA GLU A 255 20.59 13.96 -10.70
C GLU A 255 20.33 12.46 -10.86
N HIS A 256 20.80 11.67 -9.89
CA HIS A 256 20.62 10.22 -9.88
C HIS A 256 19.25 9.78 -9.38
N PHE A 257 18.69 10.47 -8.40
CA PHE A 257 17.46 10.06 -7.71
C PHE A 257 16.38 11.14 -7.73
N ASP A 258 15.13 10.70 -7.82
CA ASP A 258 13.95 11.55 -7.66
C ASP A 258 13.72 11.81 -6.15
N VAL A 259 14.50 12.74 -5.62
CA VAL A 259 14.57 13.01 -4.18
C VAL A 259 13.21 13.38 -3.57
N PRO A 260 12.38 14.23 -4.21
CA PRO A 260 11.03 14.49 -3.67
C PRO A 260 10.20 13.21 -3.50
N MET A 261 10.23 12.31 -4.49
CA MET A 261 9.50 11.05 -4.41
C MET A 261 10.06 10.13 -3.32
N LEU A 262 11.38 10.09 -3.17
CA LEU A 262 12.04 9.33 -2.10
C LEU A 262 11.64 9.84 -0.71
N MET A 263 11.50 11.15 -0.52
CA MET A 263 11.02 11.74 0.74
C MET A 263 9.58 11.30 1.08
N TYR A 264 8.67 11.29 0.10
CA TYR A 264 7.31 10.80 0.30
C TYR A 264 7.29 9.31 0.65
N LEU A 265 8.07 8.49 -0.04
CA LEU A 265 8.17 7.06 0.23
C LEU A 265 8.74 6.80 1.63
N HIS A 266 9.79 7.52 2.02
CA HIS A 266 10.35 7.45 3.36
C HIS A 266 9.32 7.80 4.44
N ILE A 267 8.54 8.88 4.25
CA ILE A 267 7.47 9.26 5.17
C ILE A 267 6.39 8.17 5.23
N LEU A 268 5.96 7.63 4.10
CA LEU A 268 4.96 6.57 4.07
C LEU A 268 5.42 5.34 4.86
N ILE A 269 6.59 4.78 4.51
CA ILE A 269 7.15 3.57 5.14
C ILE A 269 7.26 3.75 6.65
N ASN A 270 7.76 4.91 7.07
CA ASN A 270 7.87 5.21 8.49
C ASN A 270 6.52 5.44 9.16
N THR A 271 5.57 6.10 8.50
CA THR A 271 4.22 6.33 9.06
C THR A 271 3.50 5.02 9.35
N ILE A 272 3.49 4.11 8.38
CA ILE A 272 2.78 2.84 8.53
C ILE A 272 3.59 1.75 9.24
N GLY A 273 4.86 2.01 9.56
CA GLY A 273 5.76 1.03 10.17
C GLY A 273 5.97 -0.20 9.27
N ALA A 274 6.13 0.02 7.96
CA ALA A 274 6.27 -1.05 6.98
C ALA A 274 7.68 -1.65 7.01
N ILE A 275 7.89 -2.56 7.93
CA ILE A 275 9.20 -3.15 8.23
C ILE A 275 9.79 -3.94 7.06
N ASP A 276 8.95 -4.51 6.22
CA ASP A 276 9.36 -5.32 5.07
C ASP A 276 9.65 -4.47 3.81
N ASN A 277 9.49 -3.15 3.91
CA ASN A 277 9.63 -2.21 2.80
C ASN A 277 10.87 -1.30 2.89
N ARG A 278 11.88 -1.65 3.67
CA ARG A 278 13.11 -0.83 3.81
C ARG A 278 13.92 -0.76 2.52
N GLY A 279 14.19 -1.88 1.93
CA GLY A 279 14.91 -2.01 0.67
C GLY A 279 14.21 -2.88 -0.34
N LYS A 280 13.44 -3.91 0.09
CA LYS A 280 12.62 -4.74 -0.77
C LYS A 280 11.16 -4.26 -0.82
N ASN A 281 10.31 -4.95 -1.57
CA ASN A 281 8.90 -4.59 -1.73
C ASN A 281 8.70 -3.15 -2.21
N GLN A 282 9.55 -2.74 -3.14
CA GLN A 282 9.52 -1.45 -3.80
C GLN A 282 9.76 -1.64 -5.29
N PHE A 283 9.29 -0.66 -6.06
CA PHE A 283 9.63 -0.54 -7.46
C PHE A 283 10.64 0.60 -7.65
N PHE A 284 11.62 0.35 -8.52
CA PHE A 284 12.66 1.26 -8.96
C PHE A 284 12.53 1.42 -10.45
N TYR A 285 12.41 2.65 -10.96
CA TYR A 285 12.13 2.82 -12.37
C TYR A 285 12.73 4.11 -12.94
N ILE A 286 13.01 4.08 -14.22
CA ILE A 286 13.49 5.23 -14.99
C ILE A 286 12.56 5.42 -16.20
N TYR A 287 12.11 6.66 -16.41
CA TYR A 287 11.17 7.01 -17.45
C TYR A 287 11.70 6.75 -18.85
N ASP A 288 12.92 7.25 -19.13
CA ASP A 288 13.61 7.11 -20.41
C ASP A 288 15.13 7.19 -20.21
N ILE A 289 15.80 6.04 -20.25
CA ILE A 289 17.26 5.94 -20.04
C ILE A 289 18.10 6.57 -21.15
N THR A 290 17.49 6.88 -22.31
CA THR A 290 18.16 7.55 -23.41
C THR A 290 18.21 9.07 -23.26
N GLU A 291 17.41 9.62 -22.35
CA GLU A 291 17.36 11.07 -22.07
C GLU A 291 17.97 11.38 -20.70
N ASN A 292 17.57 10.62 -19.69
CA ASN A 292 17.91 10.87 -18.30
C ASN A 292 17.81 9.55 -17.52
N LYS A 293 18.82 9.23 -16.74
CA LYS A 293 18.83 8.01 -15.91
C LYS A 293 18.38 8.26 -14.48
N LYS A 294 17.62 9.32 -14.20
CA LYS A 294 17.07 9.61 -12.86
C LYS A 294 16.10 8.52 -12.43
N MET A 295 16.38 7.90 -11.30
CA MET A 295 15.57 6.81 -10.75
C MET A 295 14.48 7.34 -9.84
N SER A 296 13.26 6.87 -10.08
CA SER A 296 12.06 7.10 -9.27
C SER A 296 11.62 5.82 -8.55
N PHE A 297 10.75 5.96 -7.55
CA PHE A 297 10.39 4.91 -6.61
C PHE A 297 8.88 4.75 -6.49
N ALA A 298 8.41 3.55 -6.17
CA ALA A 298 7.01 3.34 -5.79
C ALA A 298 6.89 2.19 -4.77
N PRO A 299 5.97 2.28 -3.80
CA PRO A 299 5.77 1.21 -2.81
C PRO A 299 5.08 0.01 -3.42
N TRP A 300 5.31 -1.15 -2.79
CA TRP A 300 4.65 -2.40 -3.13
C TRP A 300 4.55 -3.28 -1.88
N ASP A 301 3.49 -4.11 -1.80
CA ASP A 301 3.35 -5.18 -0.81
C ASP A 301 3.54 -4.71 0.64
N MET A 302 2.66 -3.81 1.07
CA MET A 302 2.72 -3.14 2.38
C MET A 302 1.82 -3.80 3.42
N ASP A 303 1.60 -5.11 3.34
CA ASP A 303 0.78 -5.86 4.30
C ASP A 303 1.47 -6.01 5.67
N SER A 304 2.81 -6.07 5.69
CA SER A 304 3.64 -6.08 6.90
C SER A 304 3.79 -4.67 7.46
N SER A 305 2.70 -4.12 8.01
CA SER A 305 2.62 -2.74 8.48
C SER A 305 1.61 -2.58 9.61
N PHE A 306 1.47 -1.36 10.11
CA PHE A 306 0.54 -1.04 11.20
C PHE A 306 0.65 -2.01 12.38
N GLY A 307 1.89 -2.26 12.82
CA GLY A 307 2.21 -3.02 14.03
C GLY A 307 2.36 -4.52 13.85
N ARG A 308 2.20 -5.06 12.62
CA ARG A 308 2.38 -6.50 12.35
C ARG A 308 3.48 -6.77 11.33
N ASP A 309 4.14 -7.93 11.51
CA ASP A 309 5.14 -8.44 10.57
C ASP A 309 4.49 -9.35 9.50
N TRP A 310 5.31 -9.90 8.60
CA TRP A 310 4.92 -10.80 7.50
C TRP A 310 4.37 -12.18 7.94
N ARG A 311 4.36 -12.45 9.27
CA ARG A 311 3.76 -13.63 9.91
C ARG A 311 2.49 -13.29 10.66
N SER A 312 2.02 -12.04 10.57
CA SER A 312 0.91 -11.51 11.37
C SER A 312 1.21 -11.34 12.87
N TRP A 313 2.47 -11.46 13.28
CA TRP A 313 2.85 -11.25 14.66
C TRP A 313 2.99 -9.76 14.98
N VAL A 314 2.80 -9.41 16.25
CA VAL A 314 3.09 -8.05 16.71
C VAL A 314 4.59 -7.79 16.58
N TYR A 315 4.93 -6.70 15.94
CA TYR A 315 6.30 -6.27 15.75
C TYR A 315 6.58 -5.01 16.57
N GLU A 316 7.13 -5.19 17.77
CA GLU A 316 7.32 -4.13 18.76
C GLU A 316 8.19 -2.97 18.22
N ASP A 317 9.23 -3.27 17.48
CA ASP A 317 10.13 -2.26 16.90
C ASP A 317 9.43 -1.32 15.90
N SER A 318 8.26 -1.69 15.37
CA SER A 318 7.50 -0.82 14.46
C SER A 318 6.90 0.40 15.15
N TYR A 319 6.82 0.43 16.47
CA TYR A 319 6.23 1.53 17.22
C TYR A 319 7.18 2.74 17.36
N ASP A 320 8.47 2.50 17.63
CA ASP A 320 9.42 3.52 18.08
C ASP A 320 10.78 3.50 17.35
N LYS A 321 10.89 2.78 16.24
CA LYS A 321 12.10 2.80 15.39
C LYS A 321 11.81 3.38 14.01
N LEU A 322 12.79 4.08 13.48
CA LEU A 322 12.82 4.48 12.08
C LEU A 322 13.56 3.45 11.24
N TRP A 323 13.23 3.43 9.97
CA TRP A 323 13.82 2.53 9.01
C TRP A 323 14.66 3.34 8.00
N PHE A 324 15.96 3.39 8.21
CA PHE A 324 16.94 4.11 7.38
C PHE A 324 17.92 3.17 6.65
N GLU A 325 17.64 1.90 6.61
CA GLU A 325 18.61 0.93 6.06
C GLU A 325 18.75 0.96 4.54
N ASN A 326 18.05 1.84 3.85
CA ASN A 326 18.30 2.12 2.45
C ASN A 326 19.49 3.09 2.34
N HIS A 327 20.60 2.64 1.77
CA HIS A 327 21.84 3.41 1.69
C HIS A 327 21.70 4.70 0.88
N ILE A 328 20.77 4.78 -0.07
CA ILE A 328 20.49 6.04 -0.79
C ILE A 328 20.13 7.14 0.22
N ILE A 329 19.19 6.87 1.13
CA ILE A 329 18.74 7.86 2.13
C ILE A 329 19.84 8.15 3.14
N THR A 330 20.55 7.11 3.58
CA THR A 330 21.64 7.25 4.56
C THR A 330 22.72 8.16 3.99
N GLN A 331 23.19 7.90 2.78
CA GLN A 331 24.22 8.72 2.11
C GLN A 331 23.74 10.16 1.88
N ILE A 332 22.48 10.38 1.44
CA ILE A 332 21.94 11.75 1.30
C ILE A 332 21.98 12.47 2.64
N ASN A 333 21.55 11.81 3.72
CA ASN A 333 21.52 12.41 5.05
C ASN A 333 22.93 12.75 5.58
N ASP A 334 23.92 11.97 5.23
CA ASP A 334 25.31 12.18 5.64
C ASP A 334 25.95 13.39 4.94
N VAL A 335 25.58 13.64 3.68
CA VAL A 335 26.17 14.73 2.87
C VAL A 335 25.29 15.99 2.80
N ASP A 336 23.99 15.89 3.02
CA ASP A 336 23.03 17.01 3.01
C ASP A 336 22.37 17.19 4.37
N SER A 337 22.91 18.07 5.20
CA SER A 337 22.37 18.40 6.53
C SER A 337 20.93 18.98 6.50
N THR A 338 20.42 19.35 5.31
CA THR A 338 19.05 19.90 5.15
C THR A 338 18.03 18.83 4.80
N PHE A 339 18.46 17.64 4.40
CA PHE A 339 17.57 16.59 3.91
C PHE A 339 16.51 16.22 4.96
N LEU A 340 16.91 15.89 6.20
CA LEU A 340 15.95 15.57 7.27
C LEU A 340 15.05 16.74 7.65
N ASN A 341 15.54 17.97 7.55
CA ASN A 341 14.70 19.16 7.77
C ASN A 341 13.60 19.24 6.68
N ASN A 342 13.95 18.94 5.43
CA ASN A 342 12.99 18.92 4.32
C ASN A 342 11.97 17.80 4.48
N VAL A 343 12.40 16.59 4.88
CA VAL A 343 11.52 15.47 5.22
C VAL A 343 10.57 15.86 6.37
N ALA A 344 11.07 16.44 7.45
CA ALA A 344 10.28 16.88 8.59
C ALA A 344 9.23 17.93 8.21
N ASN A 345 9.62 18.93 7.41
CA ASN A 345 8.69 19.95 6.91
C ASN A 345 7.56 19.34 6.06
N LEU A 346 7.91 18.40 5.18
CA LEU A 346 6.93 17.66 4.37
C LEU A 346 6.03 16.81 5.27
N TYR A 347 6.60 16.08 6.25
CA TYR A 347 5.86 15.29 7.21
C TYR A 347 4.83 16.15 7.94
N PHE A 348 5.22 17.28 8.54
CA PHE A 348 4.29 18.15 9.26
C PHE A 348 3.25 18.83 8.35
N LYS A 349 3.56 19.05 7.08
CA LYS A 349 2.56 19.47 6.10
C LYS A 349 1.48 18.42 5.93
N LEU A 350 1.87 17.16 5.74
CA LEU A 350 0.95 16.02 5.60
C LEU A 350 0.23 15.70 6.91
N ARG A 351 0.90 15.87 8.05
CA ARG A 351 0.39 15.60 9.40
C ARG A 351 -0.83 16.44 9.76
N LYS A 352 -0.95 17.63 9.18
CA LYS A 352 -2.09 18.54 9.42
C LYS A 352 -3.42 18.00 8.86
N THR A 353 -3.37 17.08 7.90
CA THR A 353 -4.55 16.58 7.20
C THR A 353 -4.46 15.08 6.95
N LEU A 354 -3.74 14.68 5.92
CA LEU A 354 -3.69 13.31 5.42
C LEU A 354 -3.18 12.29 6.46
N LEU A 355 -2.15 12.68 7.21
CA LEU A 355 -1.53 11.84 8.24
C LEU A 355 -2.00 12.19 9.66
N ALA A 356 -3.10 12.95 9.83
CA ALA A 356 -3.76 13.08 11.12
C ALA A 356 -4.24 11.70 11.61
N ASN A 357 -4.13 11.42 12.92
CA ASN A 357 -4.54 10.12 13.47
C ASN A 357 -5.94 9.74 12.99
N ASP A 358 -6.90 10.65 13.12
CA ASP A 358 -8.30 10.39 12.72
C ASP A 358 -8.42 10.15 11.21
N SER A 359 -7.61 10.81 10.36
CA SER A 359 -7.60 10.59 8.92
C SER A 359 -7.08 9.21 8.54
N ILE A 360 -6.10 8.68 9.27
CA ILE A 360 -5.59 7.32 9.03
C ILE A 360 -6.59 6.30 9.58
N LYS A 361 -7.08 6.48 10.81
CA LYS A 361 -8.05 5.60 11.45
C LYS A 361 -9.34 5.48 10.65
N SER A 362 -9.88 6.60 10.15
CA SER A 362 -11.13 6.60 9.38
C SER A 362 -11.05 5.75 8.11
N ARG A 363 -9.86 5.60 7.47
CA ARG A 363 -9.68 4.71 6.32
C ARG A 363 -9.90 3.24 6.68
N PHE A 364 -9.40 2.84 7.84
CA PHE A 364 -9.65 1.51 8.38
C PHE A 364 -11.11 1.34 8.80
N ASP A 365 -11.67 2.32 9.50
CA ASP A 365 -13.05 2.29 10.00
C ASP A 365 -14.06 2.15 8.86
N GLU A 366 -13.83 2.81 7.72
CA GLU A 366 -14.69 2.69 6.53
C GLU A 366 -14.70 1.26 5.98
N TYR A 367 -13.56 0.58 5.95
CA TYR A 367 -13.47 -0.81 5.47
C TYR A 367 -13.98 -1.82 6.50
N PHE A 368 -13.69 -1.64 7.78
CA PHE A 368 -14.30 -2.46 8.84
C PHE A 368 -15.83 -2.35 8.80
N LYS A 369 -16.34 -1.13 8.67
CA LYS A 369 -17.78 -0.87 8.53
C LYS A 369 -18.34 -1.52 7.26
N LEU A 370 -17.63 -1.45 6.11
CA LEU A 370 -18.05 -2.14 4.89
C LEU A 370 -18.18 -3.64 5.12
N PHE A 371 -17.17 -4.28 5.73
CA PHE A 371 -17.18 -5.72 5.97
C PHE A 371 -18.27 -6.14 6.95
N GLU A 372 -18.55 -5.33 7.96
CA GLU A 372 -19.60 -5.55 8.94
C GLU A 372 -21.00 -5.40 8.32
N GLU A 373 -21.29 -4.25 7.70
CA GLU A 373 -22.62 -3.92 7.13
C GLU A 373 -23.04 -4.88 6.01
N THR A 374 -22.09 -5.38 5.23
CA THR A 374 -22.33 -6.38 4.19
C THR A 374 -22.36 -7.81 4.73
N GLY A 375 -22.00 -8.02 6.00
CA GLY A 375 -21.84 -9.35 6.60
C GLY A 375 -20.63 -10.13 6.09
N ALA A 376 -19.76 -9.51 5.28
CA ALA A 376 -18.57 -10.16 4.72
C ALA A 376 -17.58 -10.58 5.82
N ALA A 377 -17.40 -9.75 6.87
CA ALA A 377 -16.57 -10.11 8.03
C ALA A 377 -16.97 -11.45 8.65
N LYS A 378 -18.27 -11.66 8.85
CA LYS A 378 -18.80 -12.92 9.42
C LYS A 378 -18.55 -14.11 8.49
N ARG A 379 -18.72 -13.93 7.16
CA ARG A 379 -18.47 -15.00 6.17
C ARG A 379 -16.99 -15.30 6.05
N GLU A 380 -16.10 -14.28 6.06
CA GLU A 380 -14.66 -14.43 6.08
C GLU A 380 -14.19 -15.21 7.31
N TYR A 381 -14.68 -14.82 8.50
CA TYR A 381 -14.41 -15.53 9.74
C TYR A 381 -14.81 -17.00 9.65
N ALA A 382 -16.04 -17.28 9.21
CA ALA A 382 -16.55 -18.65 9.12
C ALA A 382 -15.75 -19.51 8.13
N ARG A 383 -15.14 -18.90 7.11
CA ARG A 383 -14.39 -19.61 6.06
C ARG A 383 -12.91 -19.80 6.42
N TRP A 384 -12.27 -18.80 7.05
CA TRP A 384 -10.81 -18.73 7.15
C TRP A 384 -10.24 -18.58 8.57
N ASN A 385 -11.08 -18.46 9.61
CA ASN A 385 -10.56 -18.35 10.98
C ASN A 385 -9.80 -19.62 11.40
N GLY A 386 -8.61 -19.44 11.95
CA GLY A 386 -7.72 -20.53 12.38
C GLY A 386 -6.97 -21.24 11.25
N THR A 387 -7.22 -20.88 9.99
CA THR A 387 -6.46 -21.41 8.85
C THR A 387 -5.06 -20.78 8.83
N ASP A 388 -4.03 -21.58 8.54
CA ASP A 388 -2.63 -21.16 8.55
C ASP A 388 -2.20 -20.54 9.89
N ASP A 389 -2.79 -20.98 11.01
CA ASP A 389 -2.58 -20.45 12.36
C ASP A 389 -2.93 -18.95 12.52
N ILE A 390 -3.77 -18.42 11.66
CA ILE A 390 -4.22 -17.03 11.71
C ILE A 390 -5.63 -16.95 12.30
N GLU A 391 -5.70 -16.47 13.54
CA GLU A 391 -6.97 -16.17 14.17
C GLU A 391 -7.47 -14.79 13.77
N LEU A 392 -8.71 -14.71 13.32
CA LEU A 392 -9.41 -13.51 12.90
C LEU A 392 -10.28 -12.97 14.04
N ASN A 393 -10.06 -11.72 14.40
CA ASN A 393 -10.96 -10.96 15.24
C ASN A 393 -10.92 -9.50 14.78
N PHE A 394 -11.88 -9.12 13.94
CA PHE A 394 -11.88 -7.79 13.31
C PHE A 394 -12.04 -6.65 14.32
N GLU A 395 -12.75 -6.86 15.44
CA GLU A 395 -12.91 -5.83 16.47
C GLU A 395 -11.61 -5.60 17.25
N GLU A 396 -10.97 -6.66 17.74
CA GLU A 396 -9.67 -6.56 18.40
C GLU A 396 -8.60 -5.99 17.47
N GLU A 397 -8.64 -6.39 16.21
CA GLU A 397 -7.67 -5.91 15.22
C GLU A 397 -7.84 -4.43 14.89
N LYS A 398 -9.07 -3.95 14.86
CA LYS A 398 -9.40 -2.53 14.74
C LYS A 398 -8.83 -1.73 15.91
N GLU A 399 -9.07 -2.17 17.13
CA GLU A 399 -8.54 -1.53 18.33
C GLU A 399 -7.01 -1.52 18.34
N PHE A 400 -6.38 -2.65 17.95
CA PHE A 400 -4.93 -2.79 17.82
C PHE A 400 -4.34 -1.78 16.83
N ILE A 401 -4.95 -1.65 15.64
CA ILE A 401 -4.52 -0.69 14.62
C ILE A 401 -4.66 0.75 15.12
N HIS A 402 -5.77 1.09 15.79
CA HIS A 402 -5.98 2.42 16.35
C HIS A 402 -4.93 2.79 17.38
N GLN A 403 -4.60 1.85 18.28
CA GLN A 403 -3.54 2.04 19.27
C GLN A 403 -2.16 2.20 18.61
N PHE A 404 -1.86 1.35 17.61
CA PHE A 404 -0.62 1.48 16.85
C PHE A 404 -0.48 2.88 16.24
N ILE A 405 -1.53 3.37 15.56
CA ILE A 405 -1.52 4.70 14.94
C ILE A 405 -1.21 5.79 15.97
N ASP A 406 -1.87 5.76 17.13
CA ASP A 406 -1.66 6.79 18.16
C ASP A 406 -0.21 6.80 18.67
N ILE A 407 0.35 5.62 18.96
CA ILE A 407 1.71 5.50 19.46
C ILE A 407 2.73 5.88 18.37
N ARG A 408 2.54 5.33 17.17
CA ARG A 408 3.46 5.58 16.05
C ARG A 408 3.53 7.04 15.65
N MET A 409 2.37 7.69 15.55
CA MET A 409 2.33 9.11 15.18
C MET A 409 2.90 10.00 16.26
N ALA A 410 2.71 9.68 17.55
CA ALA A 410 3.34 10.41 18.64
C ALA A 410 4.88 10.29 18.61
N PHE A 411 5.40 9.08 18.30
CA PHE A 411 6.83 8.88 18.11
C PHE A 411 7.38 9.71 16.95
N LEU A 412 6.73 9.69 15.79
CA LEU A 412 7.17 10.43 14.61
C LEU A 412 7.05 11.94 14.79
N ASP A 413 6.02 12.43 15.49
CA ASP A 413 5.87 13.85 15.84
C ASP A 413 7.07 14.31 16.70
N GLY A 414 7.51 13.49 17.65
CA GLY A 414 8.70 13.75 18.45
C GLY A 414 9.98 13.74 17.61
N TYR A 415 10.18 12.69 16.83
CA TYR A 415 11.37 12.53 16.00
C TYR A 415 11.54 13.67 14.98
N TYR A 416 10.53 13.92 14.14
CA TYR A 416 10.61 14.98 13.13
C TYR A 416 10.55 16.37 13.74
N GLY A 417 10.02 16.53 14.97
CA GLY A 417 10.03 17.78 15.71
C GLY A 417 11.44 18.32 15.95
N ASP A 418 12.41 17.44 16.15
CA ASP A 418 13.81 17.82 16.36
C ASP A 418 14.45 18.43 15.09
N TYR A 419 13.91 18.16 13.90
CA TYR A 419 14.43 18.61 12.60
C TYR A 419 13.60 19.73 11.95
N SER A 420 12.38 19.98 12.37
CA SER A 420 11.44 20.86 11.63
C SER A 420 11.70 22.36 11.80
N GLY A 421 12.66 22.78 12.61
CA GLY A 421 12.85 24.19 12.97
C GLY A 421 11.64 24.80 13.70
N VAL A 422 10.53 24.10 13.80
CA VAL A 422 9.46 24.36 14.75
C VAL A 422 10.04 23.96 16.09
N ARG A 423 10.68 24.92 16.77
CA ARG A 423 11.04 24.69 18.16
C ARG A 423 9.74 24.26 18.84
N ASN A 424 9.62 22.98 19.17
CA ASN A 424 8.75 22.59 20.24
C ASN A 424 9.08 23.55 21.36
N ILE A 425 8.14 24.41 21.71
CA ILE A 425 8.23 25.14 22.97
C ILE A 425 8.47 24.01 23.96
N PRO A 426 9.62 23.96 24.65
CA PRO A 426 9.76 22.99 25.70
C PRO A 426 8.58 23.35 26.61
N SER A 427 7.57 22.47 26.64
CA SER A 427 6.77 22.47 27.83
C SER A 427 7.84 22.32 28.90
N GLU A 428 7.97 23.31 29.78
CA GLU A 428 8.68 23.16 31.05
C GLU A 428 7.93 22.04 31.79
N ILE A 429 8.16 20.82 31.36
CA ILE A 429 7.70 19.64 32.05
C ILE A 429 8.80 19.32 33.02
N SER A 430 8.62 19.95 34.19
CA SER A 430 9.35 19.61 35.38
C SER A 430 9.40 18.09 35.58
N ASP A 431 10.59 17.62 35.83
CA ASP A 431 11.03 16.33 36.34
C ASP A 431 9.92 15.37 36.80
N GLY A 432 9.75 14.26 36.07
CA GLY A 432 9.10 13.08 36.59
C GLY A 432 7.58 12.95 36.46
N ILE A 433 6.91 13.85 35.74
CA ILE A 433 5.46 13.69 35.51
C ILE A 433 5.23 12.68 34.38
N VAL A 434 4.45 11.63 34.72
CA VAL A 434 4.05 10.57 33.80
C VAL A 434 2.61 10.82 33.34
N TYR A 435 2.38 10.69 32.04
CA TYR A 435 1.05 10.76 31.45
C TYR A 435 0.71 9.44 30.77
N ASP A 436 -0.55 9.06 30.76
CA ASP A 436 -1.03 7.99 29.89
C ASP A 436 -1.07 8.46 28.42
N ILE A 437 -1.32 7.56 27.51
CA ILE A 437 -1.41 7.83 26.06
C ILE A 437 -2.55 8.81 25.70
N PHE A 438 -3.48 9.08 26.61
CA PHE A 438 -4.56 10.07 26.47
C PHE A 438 -4.20 11.45 27.07
N GLY A 439 -2.94 11.64 27.51
CA GLY A 439 -2.48 12.89 28.12
C GLY A 439 -2.97 13.09 29.56
N ARG A 440 -3.52 12.07 30.21
CA ARG A 440 -3.94 12.14 31.62
C ARG A 440 -2.74 11.84 32.51
N ARG A 441 -2.54 12.65 33.53
CA ARG A 441 -1.45 12.45 34.51
C ARG A 441 -1.63 11.12 35.26
N VAL A 442 -0.57 10.32 35.27
CA VAL A 442 -0.53 9.01 35.97
C VAL A 442 0.38 9.10 37.17
N TYR A 443 -0.17 8.85 38.36
CA TYR A 443 0.58 8.92 39.63
C TYR A 443 1.22 7.60 40.00
N ASN A 444 0.78 6.48 39.40
CA ASN A 444 1.29 5.15 39.70
C ASN A 444 1.32 4.30 38.42
N PRO A 445 2.35 4.45 37.56
CA PRO A 445 2.46 3.74 36.31
C PRO A 445 2.62 2.23 36.56
N GLN A 446 1.87 1.42 35.84
CA GLN A 446 1.86 -0.04 35.96
C GLN A 446 2.84 -0.67 34.96
N PRO A 447 3.56 -1.73 35.35
CA PRO A 447 4.39 -2.49 34.43
C PRO A 447 3.58 -3.08 33.27
N GLY A 448 4.16 -3.09 32.07
CA GLY A 448 3.51 -3.62 30.87
C GLY A 448 2.66 -2.60 30.11
N GLN A 449 2.69 -1.32 30.49
CA GLN A 449 1.97 -0.24 29.82
C GLN A 449 2.93 0.82 29.28
N ILE A 450 2.47 1.55 28.28
CA ILE A 450 3.18 2.68 27.67
C ILE A 450 2.68 3.97 28.27
N TYR A 451 3.62 4.87 28.62
CA TYR A 451 3.36 6.19 29.19
C TYR A 451 4.14 7.25 28.42
N ILE A 452 3.75 8.50 28.56
CA ILE A 452 4.49 9.67 28.09
C ILE A 452 5.21 10.30 29.30
N MET A 453 6.54 10.36 29.24
CA MET A 453 7.37 11.01 30.25
C MET A 453 8.39 11.90 29.56
N ASN A 454 8.42 13.19 29.95
CA ASN A 454 9.29 14.21 29.32
C ASN A 454 9.13 14.30 27.78
N GLY A 455 7.89 14.17 27.29
CA GLY A 455 7.58 14.20 25.86
C GLY A 455 8.01 12.95 25.07
N ARG A 456 8.44 11.88 25.77
CA ARG A 456 8.85 10.61 25.16
C ARG A 456 7.94 9.48 25.61
N CYS A 457 7.63 8.57 24.69
CA CYS A 457 6.96 7.31 25.04
C CYS A 457 7.93 6.42 25.81
N VAL A 458 7.51 5.94 26.98
CA VAL A 458 8.30 5.06 27.83
C VAL A 458 7.48 3.81 28.13
N TYR A 459 8.02 2.65 27.77
CA TYR A 459 7.44 1.39 28.16
C TYR A 459 7.97 0.96 29.54
N PHE A 460 7.05 0.81 30.50
CA PHE A 460 7.40 0.33 31.83
C PHE A 460 7.53 -1.21 31.80
N ARG A 461 8.76 -1.70 31.83
CA ARG A 461 9.04 -3.15 31.94
C ARG A 461 8.69 -3.67 33.33
N LYS A 462 8.30 -4.97 33.40
CA LYS A 462 8.16 -5.70 34.64
C LYS A 462 9.48 -5.86 35.34
#